data_54e9ca51aedd2e10a47db427d135d52d
#
_entry.id   54e9ca51aedd2e10a47db427d135d52d
#
_cell.length_a   1.000
_cell.length_b   1.000
_cell.length_c   1.000
_cell.angle_alpha   90.00
_cell.angle_beta   90.00
_cell.angle_gamma   90.00
#
_symmetry.space_group_name_H-M   'P 1'
#
loop_
_entity.id
_entity.type
_entity.pdbx_description
1 polymer ?
#
loop_
_entity_poly.entity_id
_entity_poly.type
_entity_poly.pdbx_seq_one_letter_code
_entity_poly.pdbx_strand_id
1 'polypeptide(L)'
;MKHINSLGHTYVLRLKKNLTVLHQGKKDKEKVWKSLSDLSKYKFHSAHYSEIELTENKYTTSIVISDSVDTDTAWILATNSDYKRAIKDYSYRFGGIETVFKNQKSNRFYIEDTVNCSLKYFQSMYCFSYIGVLLLTIMVASFAKNTKTYRKLKIATHTKSNGKKSRIISLFNTGLVLFHRAFMSLKYIKIDFRFILYDA
;
A
#
# COMPACT_ATOMS: atom_id res chain seq x y z
N MET A 1 1.26 -9.06 -15.95
CA MET A 1 2.20 -10.01 -15.31
C MET A 1 3.35 -10.41 -16.23
N LYS A 2 3.12 -10.97 -17.44
CA LYS A 2 4.21 -11.36 -18.37
C LYS A 2 5.23 -10.25 -18.62
N HIS A 3 4.77 -9.03 -18.92
CA HIS A 3 5.65 -7.89 -19.18
C HIS A 3 6.47 -7.48 -17.94
N ILE A 4 5.90 -7.53 -16.73
CA ILE A 4 6.62 -7.22 -15.48
C ILE A 4 7.72 -8.25 -15.24
N ASN A 5 7.42 -9.53 -15.48
CA ASN A 5 8.38 -10.63 -15.39
C ASN A 5 9.55 -10.48 -16.40
N SER A 6 9.24 -10.09 -17.63
CA SER A 6 10.28 -9.88 -18.66
C SER A 6 11.24 -8.73 -18.33
N LEU A 7 10.82 -7.78 -17.50
CA LEU A 7 11.65 -6.69 -16.99
C LEU A 7 12.42 -7.06 -15.70
N GLY A 8 12.30 -8.29 -15.21
CA GLY A 8 12.96 -8.73 -13.97
C GLY A 8 12.35 -8.14 -12.69
N HIS A 9 11.16 -7.54 -12.78
CA HIS A 9 10.51 -6.93 -11.63
C HIS A 9 9.61 -7.93 -10.88
N THR A 10 9.47 -7.73 -9.57
CA THR A 10 8.50 -8.45 -8.75
C THR A 10 7.13 -7.78 -8.82
N TYR A 11 6.09 -8.57 -8.62
CA TYR A 11 4.73 -8.07 -8.54
C TYR A 11 3.94 -8.76 -7.43
N VAL A 12 2.96 -8.02 -6.88
CA VAL A 12 1.93 -8.57 -6.01
C VAL A 12 0.60 -7.96 -6.45
N LEU A 13 -0.31 -8.81 -6.93
CA LEU A 13 -1.60 -8.40 -7.48
C LEU A 13 -2.73 -9.11 -6.77
N ARG A 14 -3.76 -8.36 -6.35
CA ARG A 14 -4.97 -8.95 -5.81
C ARG A 14 -5.82 -9.53 -6.94
N LEU A 15 -6.19 -10.80 -6.79
CA LEU A 15 -7.05 -11.51 -7.74
C LEU A 15 -8.52 -11.42 -7.31
N LYS A 16 -9.41 -11.48 -8.29
CA LYS A 16 -10.85 -11.61 -8.06
C LYS A 16 -11.18 -13.06 -7.72
N LYS A 17 -12.13 -13.28 -6.81
CA LYS A 17 -12.53 -14.61 -6.34
C LYS A 17 -13.14 -15.50 -7.44
N ASN A 18 -13.70 -14.91 -8.48
CA ASN A 18 -14.32 -15.62 -9.60
C ASN A 18 -13.36 -16.11 -10.69
N LEU A 19 -12.06 -15.82 -10.55
CA LEU A 19 -11.06 -16.36 -11.46
C LEU A 19 -10.87 -17.86 -11.24
N THR A 20 -10.63 -18.59 -12.32
CA THR A 20 -10.35 -20.02 -12.29
C THR A 20 -8.86 -20.30 -12.38
N VAL A 21 -8.43 -21.35 -11.74
CA VAL A 21 -7.05 -21.85 -11.70
C VAL A 21 -7.01 -23.33 -11.93
N LEU A 22 -5.96 -23.79 -12.60
CA LEU A 22 -5.70 -25.21 -12.76
C LEU A 22 -4.99 -25.73 -11.53
N HIS A 23 -5.70 -26.45 -10.69
CA HIS A 23 -5.20 -26.94 -9.40
C HIS A 23 -5.35 -28.46 -9.29
N GLN A 24 -4.32 -29.10 -8.74
CA GLN A 24 -4.35 -30.50 -8.34
C GLN A 24 -4.43 -30.56 -6.81
N GLY A 25 -5.59 -30.98 -6.31
CA GLY A 25 -5.76 -31.24 -4.87
C GLY A 25 -4.95 -32.47 -4.43
N LYS A 26 -4.64 -32.55 -3.13
CA LYS A 26 -3.89 -33.70 -2.56
C LYS A 26 -4.52 -35.07 -2.82
N LYS A 27 -5.83 -35.12 -3.05
CA LYS A 27 -6.61 -36.33 -3.33
C LYS A 27 -6.99 -36.47 -4.79
N ASP A 28 -6.74 -35.48 -5.62
CA ASP A 28 -7.13 -35.47 -7.03
C ASP A 28 -6.03 -36.15 -7.86
N LYS A 29 -6.40 -37.11 -8.70
CA LYS A 29 -5.47 -37.77 -9.63
C LYS A 29 -5.05 -36.87 -10.77
N GLU A 30 -5.89 -35.90 -11.14
CA GLU A 30 -5.70 -34.98 -12.25
C GLU A 30 -5.83 -33.53 -11.83
N LYS A 31 -5.22 -32.63 -12.61
CA LYS A 31 -5.40 -31.19 -12.46
C LYS A 31 -6.81 -30.78 -12.92
N VAL A 32 -7.53 -30.07 -12.11
CA VAL A 32 -8.90 -29.63 -12.41
C VAL A 32 -8.99 -28.11 -12.28
N TRP A 33 -9.77 -27.48 -13.15
CA TRP A 33 -10.07 -26.06 -13.05
C TRP A 33 -10.99 -25.80 -11.85
N LYS A 34 -10.51 -25.02 -10.89
CA LYS A 34 -11.27 -24.63 -9.69
C LYS A 34 -11.34 -23.12 -9.60
N SER A 35 -12.44 -22.60 -9.07
CA SER A 35 -12.56 -21.17 -8.74
C SER A 35 -11.66 -20.84 -7.56
N LEU A 36 -11.08 -19.61 -7.56
CA LEU A 36 -10.33 -19.11 -6.41
C LEU A 36 -11.20 -18.99 -5.16
N SER A 37 -12.52 -18.81 -5.31
CA SER A 37 -13.47 -18.87 -4.20
C SER A 37 -13.50 -20.22 -3.51
N ASP A 38 -13.34 -21.31 -4.28
CA ASP A 38 -13.33 -22.67 -3.73
C ASP A 38 -12.06 -22.98 -2.97
N LEU A 39 -10.93 -22.41 -3.40
CA LEU A 39 -9.66 -22.53 -2.68
C LEU A 39 -9.62 -21.70 -1.39
N SER A 40 -10.42 -20.64 -1.31
CA SER A 40 -10.45 -19.70 -0.17
C SER A 40 -11.61 -19.92 0.80
N LYS A 41 -12.31 -21.06 0.71
CA LYS A 41 -13.52 -21.35 1.52
C LYS A 41 -13.26 -21.46 3.02
N TYR A 42 -12.06 -21.83 3.42
CA TYR A 42 -11.74 -22.07 4.82
C TYR A 42 -11.24 -20.77 5.47
N LYS A 43 -12.05 -20.16 6.34
CA LYS A 43 -11.61 -19.05 7.19
C LYS A 43 -10.41 -19.49 8.03
N PHE A 44 -9.45 -18.57 8.22
CA PHE A 44 -8.22 -18.76 9.00
C PHE A 44 -7.17 -19.71 8.41
N HIS A 45 -7.27 -20.06 7.14
CA HIS A 45 -6.23 -20.81 6.44
C HIS A 45 -5.46 -19.91 5.46
N SER A 46 -4.20 -19.63 5.81
CA SER A 46 -3.24 -19.13 4.83
C SER A 46 -2.73 -20.30 4.00
N ALA A 47 -2.77 -20.16 2.69
CA ALA A 47 -2.30 -21.18 1.77
C ALA A 47 -1.38 -20.55 0.72
N HIS A 48 -0.37 -21.33 0.30
CA HIS A 48 0.52 -20.96 -0.77
C HIS A 48 0.51 -22.06 -1.84
N TYR A 49 0.29 -21.66 -3.06
CA TYR A 49 0.29 -22.52 -4.24
C TYR A 49 1.33 -22.00 -5.22
N SER A 50 2.38 -22.76 -5.47
CA SER A 50 3.40 -22.43 -6.46
C SER A 50 3.01 -22.95 -7.84
N GLU A 51 3.46 -22.25 -8.88
CA GLU A 51 3.35 -22.67 -10.28
C GLU A 51 1.93 -23.04 -10.74
N ILE A 52 0.95 -22.22 -10.34
CA ILE A 52 -0.44 -22.39 -10.77
C ILE A 52 -0.69 -21.67 -12.08
N GLU A 53 -1.37 -22.35 -13.02
CA GLU A 53 -1.86 -21.75 -14.25
C GLU A 53 -3.14 -20.97 -13.97
N LEU A 54 -3.12 -19.67 -14.31
CA LEU A 54 -4.25 -18.77 -14.22
C LEU A 54 -4.98 -18.68 -15.56
N THR A 55 -6.29 -18.89 -15.54
CA THR A 55 -7.20 -18.67 -16.66
C THR A 55 -6.82 -19.42 -17.94
N GLU A 56 -7.63 -19.28 -18.98
CA GLU A 56 -7.40 -19.91 -20.29
C GLU A 56 -6.07 -19.51 -20.95
N ASN A 57 -5.50 -18.35 -20.59
CA ASN A 57 -4.20 -17.89 -21.09
C ASN A 57 -3.00 -18.64 -20.48
N LYS A 58 -3.24 -19.61 -19.60
CA LYS A 58 -2.23 -20.48 -18.99
C LYS A 58 -1.01 -19.73 -18.46
N TYR A 59 -1.24 -18.59 -17.78
CA TYR A 59 -0.15 -17.85 -17.18
C TYR A 59 0.22 -18.47 -15.84
N THR A 60 1.45 -18.96 -15.73
CA THR A 60 1.97 -19.58 -14.50
C THR A 60 2.41 -18.52 -13.51
N THR A 61 1.93 -18.61 -12.27
CA THR A 61 2.27 -17.71 -11.16
C THR A 61 2.10 -18.44 -9.83
N SER A 62 2.64 -17.86 -8.75
CA SER A 62 2.31 -18.31 -7.40
C SER A 62 1.08 -17.58 -6.87
N ILE A 63 0.24 -18.30 -6.14
CA ILE A 63 -0.95 -17.77 -5.48
C ILE A 63 -0.76 -17.88 -3.98
N VAL A 64 -1.00 -16.77 -3.29
CA VAL A 64 -1.00 -16.69 -1.83
C VAL A 64 -2.40 -16.32 -1.37
N ILE A 65 -2.98 -17.15 -0.52
CA ILE A 65 -4.23 -16.86 0.18
C ILE A 65 -3.85 -16.51 1.61
N SER A 66 -4.15 -15.28 2.02
CA SER A 66 -3.91 -14.82 3.38
C SER A 66 -5.23 -14.43 4.01
N ASP A 67 -5.63 -15.17 5.01
CA ASP A 67 -6.79 -14.83 5.84
C ASP A 67 -6.28 -14.11 7.07
N SER A 68 -6.59 -12.81 7.16
CA SER A 68 -6.23 -11.98 8.30
C SER A 68 -7.45 -11.79 9.18
N VAL A 69 -7.23 -11.90 10.50
CA VAL A 69 -8.27 -11.64 11.52
C VAL A 69 -8.85 -10.21 11.40
N ASP A 70 -8.06 -9.30 10.81
CA ASP A 70 -8.42 -7.89 10.67
C ASP A 70 -9.18 -7.57 9.36
N THR A 71 -9.43 -8.56 8.50
CA THR A 71 -10.13 -8.34 7.22
C THR A 71 -11.33 -9.27 7.07
N ASP A 72 -12.46 -8.72 6.66
CA ASP A 72 -13.70 -9.50 6.43
C ASP A 72 -13.57 -10.52 5.28
N THR A 73 -12.54 -10.40 4.46
CA THR A 73 -12.34 -11.27 3.31
C THR A 73 -10.86 -11.61 3.13
N ALA A 74 -10.57 -12.89 2.87
CA ALA A 74 -9.24 -13.35 2.55
C ALA A 74 -8.62 -12.60 1.34
N TRP A 75 -7.33 -12.28 1.44
CA TRP A 75 -6.58 -11.77 0.31
C TRP A 75 -6.13 -12.93 -0.57
N ILE A 76 -6.47 -12.86 -1.84
CA ILE A 76 -5.99 -13.79 -2.85
C ILE A 76 -5.01 -13.01 -3.73
N LEU A 77 -3.74 -13.32 -3.62
CA LEU A 77 -2.66 -12.58 -4.25
C LEU A 77 -1.94 -13.45 -5.28
N ALA A 78 -1.70 -12.92 -6.49
CA ALA A 78 -0.75 -13.48 -7.43
C ALA A 78 0.60 -12.79 -7.26
N THR A 79 1.68 -13.58 -7.26
CA THR A 79 3.03 -13.05 -7.08
C THR A 79 4.08 -13.92 -7.76
N ASN A 80 5.22 -13.31 -8.12
CA ASN A 80 6.45 -14.00 -8.50
C ASN A 80 7.54 -13.88 -7.43
N SER A 81 7.20 -13.39 -6.24
CA SER A 81 8.12 -13.28 -5.10
C SER A 81 7.76 -14.28 -3.99
N ASP A 82 8.58 -14.32 -2.94
CA ASP A 82 8.28 -15.12 -1.75
C ASP A 82 6.92 -14.77 -1.13
N TYR A 83 6.20 -15.80 -0.65
CA TYR A 83 4.82 -15.63 -0.17
C TYR A 83 4.71 -14.73 1.08
N LYS A 84 5.69 -14.77 2.00
CA LYS A 84 5.70 -13.93 3.21
C LYS A 84 5.93 -12.48 2.82
N ARG A 85 6.84 -12.24 1.88
CA ARG A 85 7.12 -10.93 1.32
C ARG A 85 5.90 -10.39 0.59
N ALA A 86 5.22 -11.21 -0.22
CA ALA A 86 4.03 -10.79 -0.96
C ALA A 86 2.91 -10.27 -0.03
N ILE A 87 2.64 -10.95 1.10
CA ILE A 87 1.65 -10.50 2.08
C ILE A 87 2.05 -9.15 2.69
N LYS A 88 3.32 -9.00 3.06
CA LYS A 88 3.86 -7.77 3.62
C LYS A 88 3.79 -6.62 2.62
N ASP A 89 4.24 -6.84 1.39
CA ASP A 89 4.24 -5.83 0.32
C ASP A 89 2.81 -5.40 -0.03
N TYR A 90 1.87 -6.34 -0.07
CA TYR A 90 0.46 -6.01 -0.29
C TYR A 90 -0.12 -5.18 0.86
N SER A 91 0.27 -5.47 2.10
CA SER A 91 -0.21 -4.71 3.26
C SER A 91 0.26 -3.24 3.25
N TYR A 92 1.40 -2.93 2.65
CA TYR A 92 1.89 -1.56 2.50
C TYR A 92 0.99 -0.68 1.61
N ARG A 93 0.19 -1.29 0.74
CA ARG A 93 -0.78 -0.56 -0.08
C ARG A 93 -1.71 0.31 0.77
N PHE A 94 -2.21 -0.21 1.89
CA PHE A 94 -3.16 0.51 2.75
C PHE A 94 -2.53 1.70 3.48
N GLY A 95 -1.27 1.57 3.89
CA GLY A 95 -0.54 2.66 4.55
C GLY A 95 0.09 3.67 3.59
N GLY A 96 0.36 3.24 2.35
CA GLY A 96 1.07 4.03 1.35
C GLY A 96 0.15 4.62 0.29
N ILE A 97 -0.05 3.88 -0.79
CA ILE A 97 -0.72 4.38 -2.01
C ILE A 97 -2.15 4.87 -1.74
N GLU A 98 -2.95 4.11 -0.98
CA GLU A 98 -4.33 4.52 -0.67
C GLU A 98 -4.39 5.79 0.17
N THR A 99 -3.44 5.96 1.10
CA THR A 99 -3.34 7.18 1.90
C THR A 99 -2.96 8.38 1.04
N VAL A 100 -2.04 8.22 0.07
CA VAL A 100 -1.69 9.30 -0.87
C VAL A 100 -2.91 9.69 -1.70
N PHE A 101 -3.61 8.73 -2.30
CA PHE A 101 -4.83 9.03 -3.07
C PHE A 101 -5.90 9.69 -2.22
N LYS A 102 -6.13 9.23 -1.00
CA LYS A 102 -7.07 9.84 -0.07
C LYS A 102 -6.72 11.31 0.24
N ASN A 103 -5.43 11.60 0.43
CA ASN A 103 -4.97 12.96 0.68
C ASN A 103 -5.16 13.86 -0.55
N GLN A 104 -4.95 13.33 -1.74
CA GLN A 104 -5.15 14.07 -2.99
C GLN A 104 -6.63 14.34 -3.26
N LYS A 105 -7.50 13.33 -3.06
CA LYS A 105 -8.92 13.43 -3.38
C LYS A 105 -9.70 14.30 -2.41
N SER A 106 -9.62 14.02 -1.12
CA SER A 106 -10.59 14.54 -0.16
C SER A 106 -10.02 15.28 1.03
N ASN A 107 -8.74 15.08 1.37
CA ASN A 107 -8.24 15.55 2.64
C ASN A 107 -7.59 16.95 2.63
N ARG A 108 -7.28 17.55 1.47
CA ARG A 108 -6.66 18.89 1.41
C ARG A 108 -6.50 19.45 0.00
N PHE A 109 -6.27 18.58 -1.00
CA PHE A 109 -6.02 19.06 -2.35
C PHE A 109 -7.31 19.14 -3.19
N TYR A 110 -8.35 18.40 -2.82
CA TYR A 110 -9.67 18.41 -3.47
C TYR A 110 -9.60 18.31 -5.00
N ILE A 111 -8.70 17.46 -5.50
CA ILE A 111 -8.47 17.34 -6.96
C ILE A 111 -9.74 16.92 -7.70
N GLU A 112 -10.64 16.17 -7.04
CA GLU A 112 -11.90 15.74 -7.63
C GLU A 112 -12.90 16.91 -7.83
N ASP A 113 -12.75 18.00 -7.07
CA ASP A 113 -13.62 19.18 -7.19
C ASP A 113 -13.21 20.08 -8.37
N THR A 114 -12.13 19.70 -9.07
CA THR A 114 -11.66 20.43 -10.25
C THR A 114 -12.50 20.11 -11.46
N VAL A 115 -13.55 20.88 -11.68
CA VAL A 115 -14.48 20.73 -12.79
C VAL A 115 -13.98 21.53 -14.00
N ASN A 116 -14.06 20.93 -15.20
CA ASN A 116 -13.80 21.60 -16.49
C ASN A 116 -12.37 22.11 -16.72
N CYS A 117 -11.35 21.39 -16.27
CA CYS A 117 -9.97 21.71 -16.63
C CYS A 117 -9.45 20.81 -17.77
N SER A 118 -8.47 21.32 -18.53
CA SER A 118 -7.78 20.50 -19.53
C SER A 118 -7.02 19.35 -18.89
N LEU A 119 -6.87 18.24 -19.64
CA LEU A 119 -6.10 17.08 -19.17
C LEU A 119 -4.69 17.46 -18.73
N LYS A 120 -4.02 18.35 -19.47
CA LYS A 120 -2.67 18.83 -19.15
C LYS A 120 -2.64 19.57 -17.81
N TYR A 121 -3.62 20.43 -17.55
CA TYR A 121 -3.75 21.15 -16.29
C TYR A 121 -3.99 20.18 -15.13
N PHE A 122 -4.91 19.23 -15.31
CA PHE A 122 -5.20 18.19 -14.32
C PHE A 122 -3.94 17.37 -13.98
N GLN A 123 -3.17 16.94 -14.99
CA GLN A 123 -1.92 16.22 -14.78
C GLN A 123 -0.90 17.04 -13.98
N SER A 124 -0.77 18.33 -14.30
CA SER A 124 0.13 19.23 -13.56
C SER A 124 -0.29 19.38 -12.09
N MET A 125 -1.57 19.63 -11.83
CA MET A 125 -2.09 19.71 -10.47
C MET A 125 -1.86 18.41 -9.68
N TYR A 126 -2.07 17.27 -10.33
CA TYR A 126 -1.84 15.96 -9.73
C TYR A 126 -0.36 15.77 -9.36
N CYS A 127 0.57 16.14 -10.24
CA CYS A 127 2.00 16.09 -9.96
C CYS A 127 2.39 17.02 -8.80
N PHE A 128 1.91 18.27 -8.79
CA PHE A 128 2.20 19.21 -7.69
C PHE A 128 1.66 18.72 -6.35
N SER A 129 0.44 18.19 -6.33
CA SER A 129 -0.13 17.64 -5.11
C SER A 129 0.66 16.44 -4.59
N TYR A 130 1.14 15.57 -5.49
CA TYR A 130 1.97 14.42 -5.14
C TYR A 130 3.31 14.86 -4.52
N ILE A 131 3.98 15.83 -5.15
CA ILE A 131 5.23 16.43 -4.63
C ILE A 131 4.97 17.04 -3.24
N GLY A 132 3.87 17.76 -3.07
CA GLY A 132 3.47 18.33 -1.78
C GLY A 132 3.29 17.27 -0.68
N VAL A 133 2.56 16.17 -0.98
CA VAL A 133 2.40 15.05 -0.04
C VAL A 133 3.76 14.45 0.32
N LEU A 134 4.61 14.23 -0.68
CA LEU A 134 5.94 13.66 -0.50
C LEU A 134 6.80 14.54 0.42
N LEU A 135 6.92 15.83 0.10
CA LEU A 135 7.73 16.78 0.87
C LEU A 135 7.26 16.90 2.32
N LEU A 136 5.95 17.01 2.55
CA LEU A 136 5.39 17.08 3.92
C LEU A 136 5.65 15.79 4.70
N THR A 137 5.56 14.63 4.05
CA THR A 137 5.83 13.33 4.69
C THR A 137 7.30 13.18 5.06
N ILE A 138 8.22 13.55 4.14
CA ILE A 138 9.66 13.52 4.36
C ILE A 138 10.06 14.48 5.49
N MET A 139 9.50 15.69 5.48
CA MET A 139 9.74 16.67 6.53
C MET A 139 9.45 16.08 7.92
N VAL A 140 8.29 15.44 8.11
CA VAL A 140 7.96 14.80 9.40
C VAL A 140 8.87 13.60 9.70
N ALA A 141 9.20 12.80 8.72
CA ALA A 141 10.10 11.68 8.90
C ALA A 141 11.50 12.14 9.35
N SER A 142 12.02 13.23 8.76
CA SER A 142 13.27 13.86 9.18
C SER A 142 13.21 14.37 10.63
N PHE A 143 12.09 14.99 11.02
CA PHE A 143 11.90 15.43 12.43
C PHE A 143 11.72 14.26 13.38
N ALA A 144 11.12 13.14 12.94
CA ALA A 144 10.92 11.95 13.77
C ALA A 144 12.24 11.30 14.24
N LYS A 145 13.33 11.46 13.50
CA LYS A 145 14.68 11.04 13.93
C LYS A 145 15.21 11.91 15.09
N ASN A 146 14.83 13.18 15.17
CA ASN A 146 15.18 14.03 16.28
C ASN A 146 14.15 13.87 17.40
N THR A 147 14.40 12.93 18.32
CA THR A 147 13.46 12.57 19.40
C THR A 147 13.05 13.74 20.29
N LYS A 148 13.93 14.73 20.52
CA LYS A 148 13.60 15.92 21.32
C LYS A 148 12.58 16.81 20.61
N THR A 149 12.78 17.07 19.32
CA THR A 149 11.86 17.90 18.50
C THR A 149 10.55 17.17 18.26
N TYR A 150 10.60 15.87 18.00
CA TYR A 150 9.42 15.03 17.77
C TYR A 150 8.50 14.95 19.00
N ARG A 151 9.07 14.83 20.22
CA ARG A 151 8.30 14.87 21.48
C ARG A 151 7.58 16.21 21.69
N LYS A 152 8.19 17.31 21.25
CA LYS A 152 7.55 18.64 21.32
C LYS A 152 6.32 18.79 20.42
N LEU A 153 6.20 17.96 19.37
CA LEU A 153 5.03 17.97 18.48
C LEU A 153 3.77 17.42 19.13
N LYS A 154 3.86 16.79 20.32
CA LYS A 154 2.73 16.17 21.04
C LYS A 154 1.82 15.37 20.12
N ILE A 155 2.42 14.53 19.25
CA ILE A 155 1.65 13.70 18.32
C ILE A 155 0.82 12.73 19.15
N ALA A 156 -0.50 12.91 19.09
CA ALA A 156 -1.42 12.05 19.79
C ALA A 156 -1.32 10.62 19.26
N THR A 157 -1.18 9.69 20.17
CA THR A 157 -1.21 8.25 19.89
C THR A 157 -2.36 7.61 20.66
N HIS A 158 -2.97 6.59 20.09
CA HIS A 158 -3.90 5.73 20.80
C HIS A 158 -3.34 4.31 20.86
N THR A 159 -3.72 3.57 21.89
CA THR A 159 -3.33 2.18 22.05
C THR A 159 -4.42 1.29 21.44
N LYS A 160 -4.05 0.48 20.44
CA LYS A 160 -4.93 -0.52 19.84
C LYS A 160 -5.23 -1.65 20.83
N SER A 161 -6.26 -2.44 20.55
CA SER A 161 -6.65 -3.61 21.39
C SER A 161 -5.50 -4.62 21.61
N ASN A 162 -4.54 -4.69 20.69
CA ASN A 162 -3.34 -5.53 20.78
C ASN A 162 -2.17 -4.88 21.55
N GLY A 163 -2.40 -3.80 22.29
CA GLY A 163 -1.38 -3.08 23.08
C GLY A 163 -0.42 -2.21 22.26
N LYS A 164 -0.46 -2.25 20.92
CA LYS A 164 0.41 -1.44 20.08
C LYS A 164 -0.08 0.00 19.98
N LYS A 165 0.84 0.94 20.19
CA LYS A 165 0.55 2.38 19.99
C LYS A 165 0.52 2.71 18.50
N SER A 166 -0.55 3.35 18.06
CA SER A 166 -0.67 3.91 16.71
C SER A 166 -0.91 5.41 16.76
N ARG A 167 -0.46 6.11 15.72
CA ARG A 167 -0.69 7.55 15.61
C ARG A 167 -2.14 7.83 15.24
N ILE A 168 -2.74 8.83 15.87
CA ILE A 168 -4.09 9.29 15.52
C ILE A 168 -4.02 10.14 14.23
N ILE A 169 -2.97 10.93 14.08
CA ILE A 169 -2.78 11.84 12.95
C ILE A 169 -1.74 11.25 11.99
N SER A 170 -2.04 11.25 10.69
CA SER A 170 -1.10 10.78 9.66
C SER A 170 0.18 11.65 9.61
N LEU A 171 1.27 11.08 9.08
CA LEU A 171 2.50 11.83 8.86
C LEU A 171 2.28 13.06 7.98
N PHE A 172 1.46 12.94 6.94
CA PHE A 172 1.10 14.03 6.06
C PHE A 172 0.42 15.18 6.82
N ASN A 173 -0.62 14.89 7.60
CA ASN A 173 -1.32 15.91 8.38
C ASN A 173 -0.41 16.56 9.43
N THR A 174 0.49 15.79 10.04
CA THR A 174 1.51 16.32 10.95
C THR A 174 2.45 17.26 10.20
N GLY A 175 2.89 16.89 8.99
CA GLY A 175 3.71 17.73 8.13
C GLY A 175 3.04 19.04 7.77
N LEU A 176 1.76 18.99 7.44
CA LEU A 176 0.98 20.19 7.13
C LEU A 176 0.90 21.16 8.31
N VAL A 177 0.66 20.65 9.52
CA VAL A 177 0.65 21.47 10.74
C VAL A 177 2.02 22.10 11.01
N LEU A 178 3.10 21.33 10.81
CA LEU A 178 4.47 21.84 10.96
C LEU A 178 4.79 22.91 9.93
N PHE A 179 4.47 22.65 8.68
CA PHE A 179 4.68 23.62 7.59
C PHE A 179 3.92 24.92 7.87
N HIS A 180 2.64 24.82 8.23
CA HIS A 180 1.84 25.99 8.57
C HIS A 180 2.44 26.80 9.73
N ARG A 181 2.85 26.12 10.81
CA ARG A 181 3.50 26.79 11.95
C ARG A 181 4.81 27.47 11.58
N ALA A 182 5.65 26.81 10.77
CA ALA A 182 6.91 27.38 10.32
C ALA A 182 6.67 28.59 9.39
N PHE A 183 5.72 28.47 8.46
CA PHE A 183 5.33 29.56 7.57
C PHE A 183 4.82 30.79 8.36
N MET A 184 3.90 30.57 9.30
CA MET A 184 3.37 31.66 10.15
C MET A 184 4.41 32.29 11.07
N SER A 185 5.45 31.55 11.46
CA SER A 185 6.53 32.06 12.31
C SER A 185 7.76 32.52 11.53
N LEU A 186 7.73 32.50 10.21
CA LEU A 186 8.86 32.77 9.29
C LEU A 186 10.15 32.04 9.64
N LYS A 187 10.03 30.82 10.17
CA LYS A 187 11.17 29.99 10.55
C LYS A 187 11.57 29.07 9.40
N TYR A 188 12.88 28.92 9.21
CA TYR A 188 13.42 27.96 8.26
C TYR A 188 13.12 26.53 8.71
N ILE A 189 12.68 25.69 7.75
CA ILE A 189 12.56 24.25 7.94
C ILE A 189 13.70 23.60 7.16
N LYS A 190 14.60 22.95 7.88
CA LYS A 190 15.64 22.13 7.26
C LYS A 190 15.06 20.75 6.95
N ILE A 191 14.97 20.41 5.66
CA ILE A 191 14.53 19.09 5.18
C ILE A 191 15.76 18.27 4.86
N ASP A 192 15.90 17.10 5.48
CA ASP A 192 16.99 16.17 5.17
C ASP A 192 16.53 15.12 4.16
N PHE A 193 16.93 15.32 2.91
CA PHE A 193 16.59 14.42 1.81
C PHE A 193 17.40 13.12 1.78
N ARG A 194 18.50 13.00 2.55
CA ARG A 194 19.31 11.78 2.60
C ARG A 194 18.52 10.58 3.12
N PHE A 195 17.41 10.85 3.76
CA PHE A 195 16.49 9.84 4.29
C PHE A 195 15.89 8.92 3.22
N ILE A 196 15.75 9.40 1.98
CA ILE A 196 15.10 8.65 0.89
C ILE A 196 16.08 7.64 0.27
N LEU A 197 17.38 7.89 0.35
CA LEU A 197 18.40 7.15 -0.40
C LEU A 197 19.00 5.96 0.37
N TYR A 198 18.78 5.85 1.69
CA TYR A 198 19.44 4.86 2.53
C TYR A 198 18.53 3.77 3.11
N ASP A 199 17.21 3.88 2.98
CA ASP A 199 16.24 2.89 3.49
C ASP A 199 15.42 2.22 2.35
N ALA A 200 15.88 2.31 1.09
CA ALA A 200 15.28 1.68 -0.08
C ALA A 200 15.93 0.31 -0.37
#